data_97599f836de29ef2d585936d9e38db39
#
_entry.id   97599f836de29ef2d585936d9e38db39
#
_cell.length_a   1.000
_cell.length_b   1.000
_cell.length_c   1.000
_cell.angle_alpha   90.00
_cell.angle_beta   90.00
_cell.angle_gamma   90.00
#
_symmetry.space_group_name_H-M   'P 1'
#
loop_
_entity.id
_entity.type
_entity.pdbx_description
1 polymer ?
#
loop_
_entity_poly.entity_id
_entity_poly.type
_entity_poly.pdbx_seq_one_letter_code
_entity_poly.pdbx_strand_id
1 'polypeptide(L)'
;QKIILAHILIRVVEEFKGMDADTVASLIEGEPYISQVPVEPGLTNKETVDARTGERIVGLNTENSEIDEGKIYFDIIFYVRMRDGLAKMIINLEAQKNEPTKYFILNRAIFYTARLVSSQKEREFTGSDYNEIKQVYSIWICMNMKENSLSHIHMVKDDLLGEQDWKGNLDIPNIVMIGLAKEIPPKEERYELHRLLGTLLSQTMTAEQKLKLMKQEYDIPVDRHGIRDEVKI
;
A
#
# COMPACT_ATOMS: atom_id res chain seq x y z
N GLN A 1 5.35 12.19 -5.18
CA GLN A 1 4.95 10.81 -4.81
C GLN A 1 4.74 10.68 -3.31
N LYS A 2 5.73 10.93 -2.46
CA LYS A 2 5.65 10.73 -1.00
C LYS A 2 4.47 11.44 -0.33
N ILE A 3 4.10 12.63 -0.78
CA ILE A 3 2.99 13.38 -0.19
C ILE A 3 1.62 12.69 -0.40
N ILE A 4 1.41 12.06 -1.56
CA ILE A 4 0.19 11.29 -1.85
C ILE A 4 0.15 10.04 -0.96
N LEU A 5 1.28 9.34 -0.83
CA LEU A 5 1.41 8.19 0.06
C LEU A 5 1.16 8.59 1.52
N ALA A 6 1.67 9.74 1.95
CA ALA A 6 1.43 10.26 3.29
C ALA A 6 -0.06 10.48 3.59
N HIS A 7 -0.83 11.04 2.65
CA HIS A 7 -2.28 11.17 2.80
C HIS A 7 -2.99 9.81 2.96
N ILE A 8 -2.51 8.76 2.27
CA ILE A 8 -3.03 7.41 2.47
C ILE A 8 -2.67 6.93 3.88
N LEU A 9 -1.39 7.01 4.27
CA LEU A 9 -0.89 6.50 5.54
C LEU A 9 -1.56 7.14 6.76
N ILE A 10 -1.81 8.46 6.74
CA ILE A 10 -2.52 9.18 7.80
C ILE A 10 -3.91 8.57 8.08
N ARG A 11 -4.56 8.02 7.06
CA ARG A 11 -5.91 7.47 7.18
C ARG A 11 -5.95 5.98 7.48
N VAL A 12 -4.88 5.24 7.16
CA VAL A 12 -4.86 3.76 7.28
C VAL A 12 -3.95 3.25 8.40
N VAL A 13 -2.99 4.04 8.86
CA VAL A 13 -2.06 3.66 9.93
C VAL A 13 -2.37 4.47 11.18
N GLU A 14 -2.74 3.78 12.25
CA GLU A 14 -3.19 4.41 13.50
C GLU A 14 -2.17 5.40 14.06
N GLU A 15 -0.88 5.05 14.01
CA GLU A 15 0.21 5.87 14.53
C GLU A 15 0.31 7.25 13.86
N PHE A 16 -0.13 7.38 12.61
CA PHE A 16 -0.04 8.62 11.84
C PHE A 16 -1.31 9.46 11.87
N LYS A 17 -2.36 8.99 12.54
CA LYS A 17 -3.61 9.75 12.67
C LYS A 17 -3.37 11.10 13.34
N GLY A 18 -3.87 12.14 12.70
CA GLY A 18 -3.74 13.53 13.18
C GLY A 18 -2.39 14.19 12.91
N MET A 19 -1.45 13.49 12.27
CA MET A 19 -0.20 14.10 11.79
C MET A 19 -0.46 14.83 10.46
N ASP A 20 0.37 15.83 10.18
CA ASP A 20 0.36 16.50 8.87
C ASP A 20 1.07 15.66 7.81
N ALA A 21 0.68 15.87 6.54
CA ALA A 21 1.17 15.06 5.44
C ALA A 21 2.67 15.25 5.14
N ASP A 22 3.22 16.44 5.36
CA ASP A 22 4.66 16.72 5.16
C ASP A 22 5.49 15.95 6.18
N THR A 23 5.07 15.94 7.44
CA THR A 23 5.72 15.15 8.50
C THR A 23 5.71 13.66 8.14
N VAL A 24 4.55 13.09 7.78
CA VAL A 24 4.47 11.67 7.41
C VAL A 24 5.28 11.37 6.15
N ALA A 25 5.27 12.26 5.15
CA ALA A 25 6.09 12.11 3.94
C ALA A 25 7.58 12.04 4.26
N SER A 26 8.06 12.77 5.29
CA SER A 26 9.46 12.73 5.73
C SER A 26 9.86 11.41 6.38
N LEU A 27 8.91 10.64 6.90
CA LEU A 27 9.12 9.32 7.49
C LEU A 27 9.22 8.21 6.44
N ILE A 28 8.83 8.47 5.19
CA ILE A 28 8.96 7.51 4.08
C ILE A 28 10.43 7.46 3.65
N GLU A 29 11.06 6.29 3.82
CA GLU A 29 12.46 6.07 3.47
C GLU A 29 12.65 5.78 1.98
N GLY A 30 13.76 6.27 1.41
CA GLY A 30 14.09 6.09 0.00
C GLY A 30 13.08 6.74 -0.96
N GLU A 31 13.17 6.39 -2.23
CA GLU A 31 12.14 6.73 -3.22
C GLU A 31 11.19 5.55 -3.39
N PRO A 32 9.86 5.76 -3.33
CA PRO A 32 8.90 4.71 -3.60
C PRO A 32 9.04 4.20 -5.02
N TYR A 33 9.14 2.88 -5.18
CA TYR A 33 9.28 2.26 -6.50
C TYR A 33 7.94 1.75 -7.00
N ILE A 34 7.63 2.04 -8.26
CA ILE A 34 6.63 1.29 -9.02
C ILE A 34 7.37 0.08 -9.57
N SER A 35 7.15 -1.07 -8.98
CA SER A 35 7.85 -2.29 -9.35
C SER A 35 6.93 -3.21 -10.13
N GLN A 36 7.37 -3.59 -11.32
CA GLN A 36 6.94 -4.84 -11.95
C GLN A 36 7.87 -5.92 -11.42
N VAL A 37 7.45 -6.66 -10.41
CA VAL A 37 8.30 -7.69 -9.83
C VAL A 37 7.56 -9.00 -9.74
N PRO A 38 7.96 -10.02 -10.53
CA PRO A 38 7.39 -11.35 -10.43
C PRO A 38 7.74 -11.99 -9.09
N VAL A 39 6.75 -12.52 -8.40
CA VAL A 39 6.94 -13.41 -7.26
C VAL A 39 6.80 -14.85 -7.76
N GLU A 40 7.88 -15.47 -8.20
CA GLU A 40 7.85 -16.89 -8.54
C GLU A 40 7.79 -17.76 -7.28
N PRO A 41 6.91 -18.77 -7.23
CA PRO A 41 6.89 -19.73 -6.12
C PRO A 41 8.23 -20.49 -6.05
N GLY A 42 8.87 -20.44 -4.87
CA GLY A 42 10.06 -21.25 -4.58
C GLY A 42 11.42 -20.64 -4.96
N LEU A 43 11.48 -19.46 -5.56
CA LEU A 43 12.73 -18.72 -5.74
C LEU A 43 12.88 -17.69 -4.65
N THR A 44 13.96 -17.77 -3.88
CA THR A 44 14.43 -16.70 -3.01
C THR A 44 14.82 -15.53 -3.90
N ASN A 45 14.07 -14.43 -3.82
CA ASN A 45 14.37 -13.24 -4.58
C ASN A 45 15.75 -12.72 -4.16
N LYS A 46 16.74 -12.78 -5.04
CA LYS A 46 18.04 -12.16 -4.81
C LYS A 46 17.84 -10.64 -4.81
N GLU A 47 18.28 -9.97 -3.74
CA GLU A 47 18.46 -8.54 -3.76
C GLU A 47 19.47 -8.19 -4.86
N THR A 48 19.06 -7.32 -5.77
CA THR A 48 19.98 -6.71 -6.72
C THR A 48 20.30 -5.30 -6.20
N VAL A 49 21.56 -5.08 -5.88
CA VAL A 49 22.04 -3.71 -5.56
C VAL A 49 22.40 -3.06 -6.89
N ASP A 50 21.85 -1.88 -7.17
CA ASP A 50 22.28 -1.09 -8.33
C ASP A 50 23.76 -0.70 -8.11
N ALA A 51 24.62 -1.19 -8.99
CA ALA A 51 26.06 -0.99 -8.92
C ALA A 51 26.47 0.51 -9.04
N ARG A 52 25.57 1.40 -9.49
CA ARG A 52 25.82 2.82 -9.68
C ARG A 52 25.37 3.68 -8.50
N THR A 53 24.28 3.32 -7.83
CA THR A 53 23.70 4.14 -6.75
C THR A 53 23.90 3.53 -5.37
N GLY A 54 24.25 2.25 -5.28
CA GLY A 54 24.35 1.52 -4.00
C GLY A 54 22.98 1.28 -3.34
N GLU A 55 21.88 1.61 -4.02
CA GLU A 55 20.53 1.42 -3.51
C GLU A 55 20.05 -0.02 -3.71
N ARG A 56 19.35 -0.55 -2.70
CA ARG A 56 18.73 -1.88 -2.78
C ARG A 56 17.52 -1.82 -3.71
N ILE A 57 17.58 -2.53 -4.83
CA ILE A 57 16.43 -2.77 -5.69
C ILE A 57 15.74 -4.03 -5.16
N VAL A 58 14.64 -3.85 -4.44
CA VAL A 58 13.80 -4.98 -4.04
C VAL A 58 12.79 -5.23 -5.15
N GLY A 59 13.14 -6.17 -6.02
CA GLY A 59 12.22 -6.65 -7.02
C GLY A 59 11.25 -7.69 -6.43
N LEU A 60 9.96 -7.37 -6.29
CA LEU A 60 8.88 -8.34 -6.04
C LEU A 60 8.08 -8.48 -7.34
N ASN A 61 8.24 -9.60 -8.02
CA ASN A 61 7.46 -9.89 -9.22
C ASN A 61 6.11 -10.49 -8.81
N THR A 62 5.02 -9.76 -9.06
CA THR A 62 3.65 -10.26 -8.86
C THR A 62 3.03 -10.55 -10.22
N GLU A 63 3.69 -11.33 -11.06
CA GLU A 63 3.07 -11.84 -12.27
C GLU A 63 2.28 -13.11 -11.98
N ASN A 64 0.93 -13.00 -11.99
CA ASN A 64 0.12 -13.96 -12.68
C ASN A 64 -0.28 -13.29 -13.99
N SER A 65 0.41 -13.61 -15.07
CA SER A 65 -0.01 -13.25 -16.41
C SER A 65 -1.28 -14.04 -16.76
N GLU A 66 -2.43 -13.53 -16.35
CA GLU A 66 -3.69 -13.89 -16.96
C GLU A 66 -3.82 -13.05 -18.23
N ILE A 67 -3.56 -13.68 -19.36
CA ILE A 67 -3.86 -13.22 -20.70
C ILE A 67 -5.36 -12.90 -20.74
N ASP A 68 -5.73 -11.68 -21.20
CA ASP A 68 -7.08 -11.24 -21.60
C ASP A 68 -7.88 -10.29 -20.68
N GLU A 69 -7.33 -9.66 -19.66
CA GLU A 69 -8.02 -8.50 -19.08
C GLU A 69 -7.02 -7.36 -18.90
N GLY A 70 -7.30 -6.18 -19.47
CA GLY A 70 -6.48 -4.98 -19.33
C GLY A 70 -6.40 -4.51 -17.86
N LYS A 71 -5.54 -5.15 -17.09
CA LYS A 71 -5.28 -4.88 -15.68
C LYS A 71 -4.04 -4.01 -15.59
N ILE A 72 -4.19 -2.84 -14.99
CA ILE A 72 -3.04 -2.02 -14.60
C ILE A 72 -2.75 -2.39 -13.14
N TYR A 73 -1.64 -3.08 -12.91
CA TYR A 73 -1.14 -3.36 -11.56
C TYR A 73 -0.11 -2.31 -11.20
N PHE A 74 -0.33 -1.60 -10.11
CA PHE A 74 0.66 -0.72 -9.51
C PHE A 74 0.94 -1.22 -8.10
N ASP A 75 2.00 -2.03 -7.94
CA ASP A 75 2.52 -2.36 -6.63
C ASP A 75 3.58 -1.32 -6.26
N ILE A 76 3.26 -0.47 -5.33
CA ILE A 76 4.18 0.51 -4.78
C ILE A 76 4.72 -0.06 -3.48
N ILE A 77 6.04 -0.29 -3.42
CA ILE A 77 6.73 -0.78 -2.23
C ILE A 77 7.59 0.33 -1.67
N PHE A 78 7.49 0.54 -0.37
CA PHE A 78 8.34 1.48 0.36
C PHE A 78 8.41 1.13 1.84
N TYR A 79 9.38 1.74 2.54
CA TYR A 79 9.51 1.62 3.97
C TYR A 79 9.11 2.91 4.64
N VAL A 80 8.50 2.80 5.83
CA VAL A 80 8.12 3.94 6.65
C VAL A 80 8.68 3.76 8.04
N ARG A 81 9.25 4.82 8.59
CA ARG A 81 9.73 4.84 9.97
C ARG A 81 8.55 5.02 10.92
N MET A 82 8.39 4.04 11.82
CA MET A 82 7.40 4.01 12.87
C MET A 82 8.09 3.97 14.24
N ARG A 83 7.37 4.11 15.34
CA ARG A 83 7.92 4.07 16.70
C ARG A 83 8.74 2.81 16.96
N ASP A 84 8.21 1.68 16.53
CA ASP A 84 8.78 0.35 16.77
C ASP A 84 9.78 -0.07 15.67
N GLY A 85 10.20 0.86 14.83
CA GLY A 85 11.16 0.62 13.77
C GLY A 85 10.60 0.83 12.36
N LEU A 86 11.19 0.16 11.36
CA LEU A 86 10.72 0.26 9.98
C LEU A 86 9.57 -0.70 9.72
N ALA A 87 8.49 -0.19 9.16
CA ALA A 87 7.42 -1.00 8.59
C ALA A 87 7.55 -1.06 7.07
N LYS A 88 7.28 -2.23 6.50
CA LYS A 88 7.21 -2.44 5.05
C LYS A 88 5.80 -2.18 4.56
N MET A 89 5.66 -1.17 3.71
CA MET A 89 4.39 -0.81 3.10
C MET A 89 4.33 -1.32 1.67
N ILE A 90 3.20 -1.92 1.32
CA ILE A 90 2.89 -2.29 -0.06
C ILE A 90 1.51 -1.76 -0.38
N ILE A 91 1.41 -1.01 -1.46
CA ILE A 91 0.13 -0.56 -2.00
C ILE A 91 -0.14 -1.31 -3.29
N ASN A 92 -1.18 -2.12 -3.27
CA ASN A 92 -1.68 -2.82 -4.44
C ASN A 92 -2.89 -2.07 -4.98
N LEU A 93 -2.84 -1.68 -6.26
CA LEU A 93 -3.97 -1.08 -6.93
C LEU A 93 -4.73 -2.14 -7.72
N GLU A 94 -5.88 -2.55 -7.22
CA GLU A 94 -6.77 -3.48 -7.91
C GLU A 94 -7.83 -2.70 -8.71
N ALA A 95 -7.50 -2.40 -9.98
CA ALA A 95 -8.38 -1.63 -10.89
C ALA A 95 -9.35 -2.54 -11.65
N GLN A 96 -10.09 -3.41 -10.96
CA GLN A 96 -11.02 -4.31 -11.63
C GLN A 96 -12.36 -3.64 -11.94
N LYS A 97 -12.88 -3.88 -13.14
CA LYS A 97 -14.24 -3.47 -13.51
C LYS A 97 -15.32 -4.29 -12.80
N ASN A 98 -15.00 -5.54 -12.45
CA ASN A 98 -15.88 -6.48 -11.75
C ASN A 98 -15.07 -7.29 -10.75
N GLU A 99 -15.74 -7.76 -9.70
CA GLU A 99 -15.14 -8.68 -8.74
C GLU A 99 -14.67 -9.96 -9.46
N PRO A 100 -13.46 -10.48 -9.17
CA PRO A 100 -12.97 -11.69 -9.83
C PRO A 100 -13.90 -12.87 -9.58
N THR A 101 -14.27 -13.59 -10.61
CA THR A 101 -15.15 -14.76 -10.49
C THR A 101 -14.43 -16.01 -9.98
N LYS A 102 -13.09 -16.06 -10.07
CA LYS A 102 -12.28 -17.22 -9.71
C LYS A 102 -11.75 -17.22 -8.28
N TYR A 103 -11.68 -16.07 -7.62
CA TYR A 103 -11.15 -15.93 -6.27
C TYR A 103 -11.72 -14.70 -5.58
N PHE A 104 -11.67 -14.69 -4.25
CA PHE A 104 -12.00 -13.51 -3.45
C PHE A 104 -10.76 -12.64 -3.25
N ILE A 105 -10.87 -11.33 -3.48
CA ILE A 105 -9.77 -10.37 -3.33
C ILE A 105 -9.14 -10.44 -1.94
N LEU A 106 -9.96 -10.59 -0.89
CA LEU A 106 -9.45 -10.72 0.48
C LEU A 106 -8.55 -11.94 0.65
N ASN A 107 -8.90 -13.10 0.09
CA ASN A 107 -8.06 -14.29 0.15
C ASN A 107 -6.71 -14.07 -0.53
N ARG A 108 -6.71 -13.37 -1.65
CA ARG A 108 -5.49 -12.96 -2.35
C ARG A 108 -4.66 -12.02 -1.47
N ALA A 109 -5.28 -11.02 -0.85
CA ALA A 109 -4.60 -10.07 0.04
C ALA A 109 -3.95 -10.79 1.23
N ILE A 110 -4.65 -11.74 1.86
CA ILE A 110 -4.11 -12.58 2.95
C ILE A 110 -2.89 -13.36 2.48
N PHE A 111 -2.99 -14.04 1.32
CA PHE A 111 -1.90 -14.82 0.76
C PHE A 111 -0.66 -13.97 0.48
N TYR A 112 -0.83 -12.81 -0.17
CA TYR A 112 0.28 -11.90 -0.47
C TYR A 112 0.92 -11.33 0.80
N THR A 113 0.12 -10.93 1.79
CA THR A 113 0.62 -10.43 3.07
C THR A 113 1.46 -11.49 3.79
N ALA A 114 0.98 -12.74 3.84
CA ALA A 114 1.71 -13.85 4.43
C ALA A 114 3.05 -14.09 3.72
N ARG A 115 3.08 -14.00 2.39
CA ARG A 115 4.33 -14.11 1.59
C ARG A 115 5.29 -12.97 1.90
N LEU A 116 4.80 -11.75 2.05
CA LEU A 116 5.64 -10.60 2.39
C LEU A 116 6.26 -10.73 3.77
N VAL A 117 5.51 -11.22 4.77
CA VAL A 117 6.05 -11.53 6.09
C VAL A 117 7.11 -12.62 5.98
N SER A 118 6.81 -13.74 5.32
CA SER A 118 7.72 -14.87 5.15
C SER A 118 8.97 -14.51 4.36
N SER A 119 8.88 -13.63 3.36
CA SER A 119 10.00 -13.23 2.51
C SER A 119 11.07 -12.39 3.23
N GLN A 120 10.82 -11.97 4.45
CA GLN A 120 11.80 -11.20 5.25
C GLN A 120 12.95 -12.07 5.77
N LYS A 121 12.72 -13.39 5.92
CA LYS A 121 13.77 -14.31 6.31
C LYS A 121 14.90 -14.30 5.28
N GLU A 122 16.16 -14.30 5.76
CA GLU A 122 17.41 -14.20 4.99
C GLU A 122 17.58 -12.86 4.21
N ARG A 123 16.70 -11.87 4.48
CA ARG A 123 16.79 -10.54 3.91
C ARG A 123 16.82 -9.45 4.97
N GLU A 124 15.82 -9.45 5.86
CA GLU A 124 15.69 -8.49 6.94
C GLU A 124 16.28 -9.06 8.23
N PHE A 125 16.25 -10.38 8.38
CA PHE A 125 16.86 -11.11 9.49
C PHE A 125 17.36 -12.49 9.06
N THR A 126 18.32 -13.06 9.78
CA THR A 126 18.92 -14.36 9.49
C THR A 126 18.69 -15.37 10.61
N GLY A 127 18.78 -16.64 10.29
CA GLY A 127 18.69 -17.70 11.29
C GLY A 127 17.34 -17.75 12.00
N SER A 128 17.35 -17.55 13.33
CA SER A 128 16.17 -17.61 14.22
C SER A 128 15.79 -16.25 14.83
N ASP A 129 16.27 -15.14 14.29
CA ASP A 129 16.05 -13.80 14.83
C ASP A 129 14.63 -13.26 14.45
N TYR A 130 13.60 -14.05 14.75
CA TYR A 130 12.21 -13.73 14.41
C TYR A 130 11.67 -12.45 15.06
N ASN A 131 12.34 -11.91 16.09
CA ASN A 131 11.98 -10.65 16.72
C ASN A 131 12.26 -9.44 15.81
N GLU A 132 13.10 -9.61 14.79
CA GLU A 132 13.44 -8.58 13.79
C GLU A 132 12.45 -8.52 12.62
N ILE A 133 11.39 -9.31 12.64
CA ILE A 133 10.34 -9.24 11.63
C ILE A 133 9.67 -7.88 11.67
N LYS A 134 9.73 -7.16 10.55
CA LYS A 134 9.08 -5.87 10.39
C LYS A 134 7.59 -6.03 10.14
N GLN A 135 6.82 -5.06 10.57
CA GLN A 135 5.40 -4.94 10.22
C GLN A 135 5.24 -4.83 8.70
N VAL A 136 4.20 -5.44 8.19
CA VAL A 136 3.79 -5.39 6.78
C VAL A 136 2.39 -4.82 6.71
N TYR A 137 2.23 -3.73 5.95
CA TYR A 137 0.94 -3.19 5.57
C TYR A 137 0.69 -3.47 4.09
N SER A 138 -0.27 -4.29 3.80
CA SER A 138 -0.74 -4.58 2.44
C SER A 138 -2.02 -3.79 2.19
N ILE A 139 -1.91 -2.69 1.44
CA ILE A 139 -3.01 -1.74 1.19
C ILE A 139 -3.57 -2.00 -0.20
N TRP A 140 -4.85 -2.32 -0.27
CA TRP A 140 -5.56 -2.68 -1.49
C TRP A 140 -6.57 -1.59 -1.85
N ILE A 141 -6.42 -1.01 -3.03
CA ILE A 141 -7.35 0.00 -3.56
C ILE A 141 -8.21 -0.67 -4.62
N CYS A 142 -9.46 -0.98 -4.27
CA CYS A 142 -10.41 -1.69 -5.12
C CYS A 142 -11.36 -0.69 -5.78
N MET A 143 -11.30 -0.57 -7.09
CA MET A 143 -12.12 0.36 -7.86
C MET A 143 -13.48 -0.24 -8.26
N ASN A 144 -14.42 0.64 -8.62
CA ASN A 144 -15.75 0.27 -9.11
C ASN A 144 -16.59 -0.55 -8.11
N MET A 145 -16.33 -0.37 -6.82
CA MET A 145 -17.11 -0.98 -5.75
C MET A 145 -18.53 -0.39 -5.69
N LYS A 146 -19.43 -1.11 -5.04
CA LYS A 146 -20.83 -0.66 -4.85
C LYS A 146 -20.88 0.62 -4.01
N GLU A 147 -20.02 0.72 -3.01
CA GLU A 147 -19.93 1.85 -2.09
C GLU A 147 -18.48 2.12 -1.64
N ASN A 148 -18.23 3.32 -1.14
CA ASN A 148 -16.96 3.65 -0.53
C ASN A 148 -16.81 2.95 0.81
N SER A 149 -15.68 2.27 1.02
CA SER A 149 -15.40 1.50 2.24
C SER A 149 -13.93 1.56 2.62
N LEU A 150 -13.66 1.43 3.91
CA LEU A 150 -12.31 1.33 4.46
C LEU A 150 -12.35 0.27 5.56
N SER A 151 -11.56 -0.80 5.40
CA SER A 151 -11.48 -1.90 6.36
C SER A 151 -10.03 -2.19 6.69
N HIS A 152 -9.74 -2.39 7.99
CA HIS A 152 -8.46 -2.84 8.49
C HIS A 152 -8.63 -4.27 9.03
N ILE A 153 -7.86 -5.21 8.50
CA ILE A 153 -7.84 -6.61 8.89
C ILE A 153 -6.49 -6.89 9.54
N HIS A 154 -6.50 -7.35 10.78
CA HIS A 154 -5.33 -7.60 11.59
C HIS A 154 -5.52 -8.82 12.49
N MET A 155 -4.47 -9.29 13.15
CA MET A 155 -4.54 -10.40 14.07
C MET A 155 -4.97 -9.94 15.46
N VAL A 156 -5.81 -10.75 16.11
CA VAL A 156 -6.21 -10.59 17.51
C VAL A 156 -5.96 -11.88 18.27
N LYS A 157 -5.75 -11.79 19.58
CA LYS A 157 -5.61 -12.94 20.48
C LYS A 157 -6.89 -13.10 21.28
N ASP A 158 -7.49 -14.28 21.23
CA ASP A 158 -8.59 -14.69 22.10
C ASP A 158 -8.08 -15.71 23.11
N ASP A 159 -8.24 -15.43 24.41
CA ASP A 159 -7.88 -16.36 25.47
C ASP A 159 -9.05 -17.37 25.70
N LEU A 160 -8.90 -18.57 25.14
CA LEU A 160 -9.92 -19.61 25.22
C LEU A 160 -9.89 -20.36 26.58
N LEU A 161 -8.73 -20.39 27.26
CA LEU A 161 -8.56 -21.00 28.58
C LEU A 161 -7.34 -20.34 29.27
N GLY A 162 -7.61 -19.64 30.37
CA GLY A 162 -6.60 -18.91 31.13
C GLY A 162 -5.99 -17.76 30.34
N GLU A 163 -5.29 -16.87 31.01
CA GLU A 163 -4.54 -15.77 30.39
C GLU A 163 -3.04 -16.11 30.37
N GLN A 164 -2.40 -15.94 29.21
CA GLN A 164 -0.97 -16.05 29.08
C GLN A 164 -0.46 -14.83 28.29
N ASP A 165 0.51 -14.14 28.88
CA ASP A 165 1.22 -13.03 28.22
C ASP A 165 2.27 -13.57 27.23
N TRP A 166 1.80 -13.99 26.05
CA TRP A 166 2.67 -14.38 24.95
C TRP A 166 3.44 -13.16 24.43
N LYS A 167 4.75 -13.18 24.58
CA LYS A 167 5.62 -12.12 24.02
C LYS A 167 5.63 -12.20 22.51
N GLY A 168 5.52 -11.05 21.85
CA GLY A 168 5.54 -10.94 20.40
C GLY A 168 4.73 -9.74 19.90
N ASN A 169 4.66 -9.58 18.60
CA ASN A 169 3.92 -8.50 17.94
C ASN A 169 2.82 -9.10 17.07
N LEU A 170 1.56 -8.85 17.44
CA LEU A 170 0.39 -9.27 16.66
C LEU A 170 0.17 -8.37 15.44
N ASP A 171 0.73 -7.15 15.44
CA ASP A 171 0.57 -6.18 14.35
C ASP A 171 1.57 -6.41 13.19
N ILE A 172 2.22 -7.58 13.12
CA ILE A 172 3.11 -7.90 12.00
C ILE A 172 2.35 -7.90 10.67
N PRO A 173 1.26 -8.68 10.47
CA PRO A 173 0.49 -8.62 9.24
C PRO A 173 -0.70 -7.65 9.37
N ASN A 174 -0.74 -6.66 8.49
CA ASN A 174 -1.85 -5.72 8.39
C ASN A 174 -2.34 -5.68 6.95
N ILE A 175 -3.65 -5.81 6.75
CA ILE A 175 -4.30 -5.68 5.45
C ILE A 175 -5.29 -4.53 5.52
N VAL A 176 -5.18 -3.59 4.59
CA VAL A 176 -6.14 -2.50 4.46
C VAL A 176 -6.85 -2.61 3.12
N MET A 177 -8.18 -2.69 3.18
CA MET A 177 -9.03 -2.74 1.98
C MET A 177 -9.74 -1.40 1.82
N ILE A 178 -9.49 -0.71 0.71
CA ILE A 178 -10.10 0.58 0.36
C ILE A 178 -11.01 0.35 -0.85
N GLY A 179 -12.31 0.40 -0.64
CA GLY A 179 -13.28 0.31 -1.72
C GLY A 179 -13.61 1.70 -2.26
N LEU A 180 -13.45 1.91 -3.57
CA LEU A 180 -13.80 3.15 -4.25
C LEU A 180 -15.05 2.93 -5.10
N ALA A 181 -16.13 3.66 -4.79
CA ALA A 181 -17.31 3.73 -5.64
C ALA A 181 -16.99 4.40 -6.98
N LYS A 182 -17.87 4.22 -7.97
CA LYS A 182 -17.69 4.83 -9.31
C LYS A 182 -17.69 6.36 -9.27
N GLU A 183 -18.48 6.93 -8.38
CA GLU A 183 -18.61 8.38 -8.24
C GLU A 183 -17.72 8.88 -7.12
N ILE A 184 -17.11 10.05 -7.35
CA ILE A 184 -16.30 10.72 -6.34
C ILE A 184 -17.25 11.18 -5.23
N PRO A 185 -17.00 10.80 -3.96
CA PRO A 185 -17.89 11.15 -2.86
C PRO A 185 -17.89 12.65 -2.55
N PRO A 186 -18.89 13.15 -1.81
CA PRO A 186 -18.94 14.54 -1.38
C PRO A 186 -17.73 14.91 -0.51
N LYS A 187 -17.48 16.22 -0.39
CA LYS A 187 -16.40 16.74 0.45
C LYS A 187 -16.79 16.69 1.93
N GLU A 188 -16.60 15.53 2.52
CA GLU A 188 -16.81 15.25 3.94
C GLU A 188 -15.54 14.59 4.51
N GLU A 189 -15.21 14.85 5.78
CA GLU A 189 -14.00 14.32 6.43
C GLU A 189 -13.88 12.79 6.34
N ARG A 190 -14.98 12.08 6.54
CA ARG A 190 -15.01 10.61 6.45
C ARG A 190 -14.66 10.06 5.07
N TYR A 191 -14.82 10.86 4.01
CA TYR A 191 -14.55 10.48 2.63
C TYR A 191 -13.28 11.12 2.05
N GLU A 192 -12.49 11.79 2.84
CA GLU A 192 -11.31 12.53 2.38
C GLU A 192 -10.36 11.64 1.57
N LEU A 193 -10.02 10.46 2.09
CA LEU A 193 -9.17 9.50 1.38
C LEU A 193 -9.82 9.01 0.08
N HIS A 194 -11.12 8.64 0.12
CA HIS A 194 -11.83 8.14 -1.06
C HIS A 194 -11.95 9.22 -2.14
N ARG A 195 -12.16 10.46 -1.72
CA ARG A 195 -12.22 11.61 -2.63
C ARG A 195 -10.86 11.89 -3.28
N LEU A 196 -9.76 11.84 -2.52
CA LEU A 196 -8.41 11.97 -3.04
C LEU A 196 -8.11 10.87 -4.07
N LEU A 197 -8.28 9.60 -3.67
CA LEU A 197 -8.01 8.46 -4.53
C LEU A 197 -8.96 8.41 -5.75
N GLY A 198 -10.25 8.68 -5.54
CA GLY A 198 -11.22 8.77 -6.63
C GLY A 198 -10.87 9.86 -7.64
N THR A 199 -10.37 11.01 -7.19
CA THR A 199 -9.87 12.07 -8.07
C THR A 199 -8.62 11.62 -8.84
N LEU A 200 -7.63 11.09 -8.13
CA LEU A 200 -6.36 10.65 -8.72
C LEU A 200 -6.59 9.59 -9.80
N LEU A 201 -7.43 8.58 -9.50
CA LEU A 201 -7.69 7.42 -10.35
C LEU A 201 -8.86 7.62 -11.33
N SER A 202 -9.52 8.79 -11.32
CA SER A 202 -10.63 9.07 -12.22
C SER A 202 -10.20 8.99 -13.69
N GLN A 203 -10.97 8.26 -14.50
CA GLN A 203 -10.80 8.18 -15.93
C GLN A 203 -11.58 9.27 -16.69
N THR A 204 -12.48 9.98 -16.02
CA THR A 204 -13.36 11.01 -16.61
C THR A 204 -12.85 12.43 -16.39
N MET A 205 -11.99 12.66 -15.41
CA MET A 205 -11.40 13.96 -15.12
C MET A 205 -10.16 14.21 -15.98
N THR A 206 -10.02 15.44 -16.48
CA THR A 206 -8.78 15.87 -17.15
C THR A 206 -7.65 16.02 -16.12
N ALA A 207 -6.40 15.95 -16.57
CA ALA A 207 -5.24 16.18 -15.72
C ALA A 207 -5.30 17.55 -15.00
N GLU A 208 -5.76 18.59 -15.68
CA GLU A 208 -5.91 19.94 -15.11
C GLU A 208 -6.96 19.97 -13.98
N GLN A 209 -8.09 19.28 -14.16
CA GLN A 209 -9.13 19.16 -13.14
C GLN A 209 -8.61 18.42 -11.91
N LYS A 210 -7.89 17.30 -12.11
CA LYS A 210 -7.27 16.54 -11.03
C LYS A 210 -6.27 17.40 -10.25
N LEU A 211 -5.33 18.05 -10.94
CA LEU A 211 -4.31 18.91 -10.32
C LEU A 211 -4.93 20.07 -9.55
N LYS A 212 -5.97 20.71 -10.11
CA LYS A 212 -6.68 21.80 -9.43
C LYS A 212 -7.32 21.33 -8.11
N LEU A 213 -7.99 20.19 -8.12
CA LEU A 213 -8.63 19.63 -6.93
C LEU A 213 -7.61 19.24 -5.88
N MET A 214 -6.53 18.56 -6.29
CA MET A 214 -5.44 18.15 -5.40
C MET A 214 -4.78 19.35 -4.72
N LYS A 215 -4.54 20.43 -5.45
CA LYS A 215 -3.99 21.67 -4.89
C LYS A 215 -4.96 22.36 -3.94
N GLN A 216 -6.24 22.46 -4.31
CA GLN A 216 -7.24 23.22 -3.55
C GLN A 216 -7.75 22.51 -2.29
N GLU A 217 -7.84 21.19 -2.33
CA GLU A 217 -8.42 20.40 -1.24
C GLU A 217 -7.39 19.73 -0.33
N TYR A 218 -6.19 19.44 -0.86
CA TYR A 218 -5.17 18.65 -0.14
C TYR A 218 -3.83 19.38 0.00
N ASP A 219 -3.74 20.63 -0.48
CA ASP A 219 -2.50 21.43 -0.48
C ASP A 219 -1.28 20.69 -1.09
N ILE A 220 -1.55 19.77 -2.04
CA ILE A 220 -0.51 19.01 -2.71
C ILE A 220 0.21 19.92 -3.69
N PRO A 221 1.56 20.09 -3.59
CA PRO A 221 2.33 20.98 -4.44
C PRO A 221 2.45 20.42 -5.87
N VAL A 222 1.49 20.75 -6.72
CA VAL A 222 1.38 20.24 -8.10
C VAL A 222 2.39 20.84 -9.09
N ASP A 223 3.16 21.85 -8.67
CA ASP A 223 4.14 22.54 -9.53
C ASP A 223 5.51 21.83 -9.55
N ARG A 224 5.73 20.81 -8.72
CA ARG A 224 6.95 20.00 -8.73
C ARG A 224 6.94 19.04 -9.94
N HIS A 225 8.06 19.01 -10.67
CA HIS A 225 8.29 18.03 -11.74
C HIS A 225 8.09 16.61 -11.16
N GLY A 226 7.25 15.82 -11.76
CA GLY A 226 6.89 14.46 -11.32
C GLY A 226 5.41 14.28 -11.07
N ILE A 227 4.74 15.15 -10.30
CA ILE A 227 3.29 15.02 -10.04
C ILE A 227 2.48 15.23 -11.32
N ARG A 228 2.89 16.15 -12.21
CA ARG A 228 2.23 16.36 -13.51
C ARG A 228 2.29 15.15 -14.43
N ASP A 229 3.35 14.37 -14.37
CA ASP A 229 3.52 13.19 -15.24
C ASP A 229 2.75 12.00 -14.71
N GLU A 230 2.59 11.87 -13.39
CA GLU A 230 1.82 10.81 -12.74
C GLU A 230 0.30 10.98 -12.88
N VAL A 231 -0.18 12.21 -12.98
CA VAL A 231 -1.62 12.50 -13.12
C VAL A 231 -2.12 12.37 -14.57
N LYS A 232 -1.20 12.23 -15.55
CA LYS A 232 -1.53 12.02 -16.97
C LYS A 232 -1.82 10.57 -17.35
N ILE A 233 -1.70 9.62 -16.41
CA ILE A 233 -1.96 8.19 -16.62
C ILE A 233 -3.46 7.89 -16.59
#